data_9b564be85758f55d07a14eba50995a3d
#
_entry.id   9b564be85758f55d07a14eba50995a3d
#
_cell.length_a   1.000
_cell.length_b   1.000
_cell.length_c   1.000
_cell.angle_alpha   90.00
_cell.angle_beta   90.00
_cell.angle_gamma   90.00
#
_symmetry.space_group_name_H-M   'P 1'
#
loop_
_entity.id
_entity.type
_entity.pdbx_description
1 polymer ?
#
loop_
_entity_poly.entity_id
_entity_poly.type
_entity_poly.pdbx_seq_one_letter_code
_entity_poly.pdbx_strand_id
1 'polypeptide(L)'
;MHFELFSHDGLARRGRLRFARGDVETPAFMPVGTYGTVKAMTPEELEALGAQIILGNTFHLWLRPGTGVIRAHGDLHRFMHWERPILTDSGGFQVYSLGETRKITEQGVHFRSPVDGARVFMGPEESMQIQRELGSDIVMIFDECTPYPATEQEARSSMELSLRWAARSRQAHAGNPNALFGIVQGGVYSELRARSLDGLTALGFDGYAVGGLSVGEPPDDRWRVLDFLAERLPVDRPHYLMGVGTPEDIVEAVRRGIDMFDCVMPTRNARNGHLFTHAGVVRIRNAAHADDTTPLDPECDCYTCRHYSRAYLRHLFRCNEILGARLNTIHNLHYYQALMRGLRGAIEAGRFDSFRGDFYERRGLPAPL
;
A
#
# COMPACT_ATOMS: atom_id res chain seq x y z
N MET A 1 1.78 -13.87 13.17
CA MET A 1 2.54 -12.59 13.14
C MET A 1 2.78 -12.10 14.57
N HIS A 2 3.95 -11.48 14.82
CA HIS A 2 4.24 -10.78 16.07
C HIS A 2 4.77 -9.38 15.74
N PHE A 3 4.20 -8.34 16.34
CA PHE A 3 4.67 -6.96 16.18
C PHE A 3 5.48 -6.54 17.39
N GLU A 4 6.66 -5.99 17.18
CA GLU A 4 7.58 -5.52 18.20
C GLU A 4 7.92 -4.05 17.91
N LEU A 5 7.60 -3.17 18.85
CA LEU A 5 7.93 -1.73 18.79
C LEU A 5 9.27 -1.52 19.52
N PHE A 6 10.27 -0.96 18.82
CA PHE A 6 11.62 -0.76 19.38
C PHE A 6 11.81 0.64 19.95
N SER A 7 11.39 1.66 19.19
CA SER A 7 11.54 3.05 19.56
C SER A 7 10.49 3.92 18.87
N HIS A 8 10.38 5.14 19.33
CA HIS A 8 9.55 6.19 18.73
C HIS A 8 10.25 7.54 18.84
N ASP A 9 9.89 8.46 17.94
CA ASP A 9 10.30 9.87 17.96
C ASP A 9 9.05 10.71 17.68
N GLY A 10 8.52 11.36 18.72
CA GLY A 10 7.14 11.83 18.72
C GLY A 10 6.16 10.67 18.54
N LEU A 11 5.28 10.77 17.55
CA LEU A 11 4.38 9.67 17.16
C LEU A 11 4.98 8.72 16.10
N ALA A 12 6.09 9.11 15.45
CA ALA A 12 6.77 8.25 14.49
C ALA A 12 7.33 7.00 15.17
N ARG A 13 7.08 5.82 14.60
CA ARG A 13 7.31 4.52 15.24
C ARG A 13 8.34 3.72 14.46
N ARG A 14 9.22 3.03 15.18
CA ARG A 14 10.20 2.08 14.65
C ARG A 14 9.93 0.70 15.26
N GLY A 15 9.59 -0.27 14.44
CA GLY A 15 9.27 -1.61 14.90
C GLY A 15 9.61 -2.69 13.88
N ARG A 16 9.09 -3.91 14.14
CA ARG A 16 9.27 -5.09 13.30
C ARG A 16 8.05 -5.98 13.36
N LEU A 17 7.65 -6.49 12.21
CA LEU A 17 6.71 -7.58 12.07
C LEU A 17 7.48 -8.88 11.84
N ARG A 18 7.25 -9.92 12.66
CA ARG A 18 7.85 -11.22 12.51
C ARG A 18 6.87 -12.23 11.94
N PHE A 19 7.27 -12.90 10.86
CA PHE A 19 6.52 -13.96 10.20
C PHE A 19 7.38 -15.21 10.07
N ALA A 20 6.77 -16.34 9.78
CA ALA A 20 7.49 -17.56 9.44
C ALA A 20 8.37 -17.41 8.17
N ARG A 21 7.99 -16.49 7.28
CA ARG A 21 8.68 -16.19 6.01
C ARG A 21 9.68 -15.04 6.10
N GLY A 22 10.02 -14.59 7.29
CA GLY A 22 10.99 -13.52 7.53
C GLY A 22 10.40 -12.29 8.20
N ASP A 23 11.26 -11.35 8.52
CA ASP A 23 10.92 -10.14 9.24
C ASP A 23 10.66 -8.96 8.28
N VAL A 24 9.79 -8.06 8.70
CA VAL A 24 9.50 -6.78 8.02
C VAL A 24 9.78 -5.64 8.96
N GLU A 25 10.78 -4.84 8.64
CA GLU A 25 11.17 -3.66 9.41
C GLU A 25 10.21 -2.50 9.12
N THR A 26 9.65 -1.88 10.14
CA THR A 26 8.70 -0.76 9.99
C THR A 26 9.33 0.57 10.40
N PRO A 27 8.98 1.70 9.74
CA PRO A 27 8.04 1.84 8.62
C PRO A 27 8.45 1.03 7.39
N ALA A 28 7.47 0.46 6.67
CA ALA A 28 7.67 -0.38 5.51
C ALA A 28 6.80 0.06 4.33
N PHE A 29 7.36 0.00 3.11
CA PHE A 29 6.62 0.17 1.87
C PHE A 29 6.49 -1.17 1.16
N MET A 30 5.25 -1.52 0.77
CA MET A 30 4.91 -2.74 0.06
C MET A 30 4.75 -2.46 -1.44
N PRO A 31 5.68 -2.90 -2.31
CA PRO A 31 5.44 -2.85 -3.75
C PRO A 31 4.20 -3.65 -4.15
N VAL A 32 3.38 -3.08 -5.06
CA VAL A 32 2.11 -3.70 -5.45
C VAL A 32 2.30 -4.69 -6.59
N GLY A 33 1.98 -5.94 -6.30
CA GLY A 33 2.00 -7.09 -7.23
C GLY A 33 0.61 -7.54 -7.66
N THR A 34 -0.12 -6.73 -8.45
CA THR A 34 -1.53 -6.88 -8.78
C THR A 34 -1.92 -8.28 -9.30
N TYR A 35 -1.11 -8.86 -10.17
CA TYR A 35 -1.35 -10.18 -10.80
C TYR A 35 -0.28 -11.22 -10.40
N GLY A 36 0.14 -11.20 -9.13
CA GLY A 36 1.24 -12.06 -8.69
C GLY A 36 2.60 -11.60 -9.25
N THR A 37 2.73 -10.33 -9.60
CA THR A 37 4.01 -9.72 -10.01
C THR A 37 3.98 -8.22 -9.77
N VAL A 38 5.06 -7.68 -9.23
CA VAL A 38 5.33 -6.25 -9.29
C VAL A 38 5.80 -5.93 -10.70
N LYS A 39 5.08 -5.03 -11.38
CA LYS A 39 5.23 -4.83 -12.83
C LYS A 39 6.68 -4.63 -13.27
N ALA A 40 7.14 -5.50 -14.19
CA ALA A 40 8.47 -5.52 -14.79
C ALA A 40 9.63 -5.82 -13.81
N MET A 41 9.34 -6.41 -12.64
CA MET A 41 10.35 -6.78 -11.64
C MET A 41 10.32 -8.27 -11.36
N THR A 42 11.49 -8.89 -11.24
CA THR A 42 11.61 -10.24 -10.69
C THR A 42 11.64 -10.19 -9.15
N PRO A 43 11.31 -11.30 -8.46
CA PRO A 43 11.44 -11.40 -7.00
C PRO A 43 12.85 -11.04 -6.50
N GLU A 44 13.90 -11.54 -7.16
CA GLU A 44 15.29 -11.30 -6.79
C GLU A 44 15.67 -9.82 -6.89
N GLU A 45 15.15 -9.12 -7.90
CA GLU A 45 15.34 -7.67 -8.03
C GLU A 45 14.65 -6.91 -6.90
N LEU A 46 13.43 -7.32 -6.51
CA LEU A 46 12.71 -6.72 -5.39
C LEU A 46 13.46 -6.94 -4.07
N GLU A 47 14.00 -8.13 -3.84
CA GLU A 47 14.84 -8.42 -2.67
C GLU A 47 16.11 -7.58 -2.68
N ALA A 48 16.78 -7.48 -3.82
CA ALA A 48 17.99 -6.65 -3.98
C ALA A 48 17.74 -5.16 -3.71
N LEU A 49 16.52 -4.66 -3.98
CA LEU A 49 16.09 -3.31 -3.63
C LEU A 49 15.75 -3.14 -2.14
N GLY A 50 15.64 -4.25 -1.39
CA GLY A 50 15.31 -4.26 0.04
C GLY A 50 13.82 -4.37 0.35
N ALA A 51 12.97 -4.78 -0.61
CA ALA A 51 11.59 -5.10 -0.32
C ALA A 51 11.50 -6.35 0.57
N GLN A 52 10.81 -6.24 1.70
CA GLN A 52 10.66 -7.32 2.68
C GLN A 52 9.27 -7.92 2.67
N ILE A 53 8.32 -7.24 2.07
CA ILE A 53 6.91 -7.61 1.92
C ILE A 53 6.37 -6.99 0.64
N ILE A 54 5.44 -7.66 -0.01
CA ILE A 54 4.71 -7.15 -1.18
C ILE A 54 3.20 -7.22 -0.94
N LEU A 55 2.44 -6.50 -1.76
CA LEU A 55 0.98 -6.57 -1.76
C LEU A 55 0.48 -7.30 -3.01
N GLY A 56 -0.40 -8.30 -2.82
CA GLY A 56 -1.17 -8.97 -3.86
C GLY A 56 -2.62 -8.51 -3.87
N ASN A 57 -3.26 -8.45 -5.05
CA ASN A 57 -4.67 -8.06 -5.14
C ASN A 57 -5.58 -9.28 -5.26
N THR A 58 -6.33 -9.55 -4.21
CA THR A 58 -7.28 -10.67 -4.08
C THR A 58 -8.24 -10.78 -5.26
N PHE A 59 -8.92 -9.68 -5.59
CA PHE A 59 -9.87 -9.60 -6.69
C PHE A 59 -9.27 -10.03 -8.03
N HIS A 60 -8.10 -9.51 -8.37
CA HIS A 60 -7.45 -9.79 -9.65
C HIS A 60 -6.97 -11.24 -9.74
N LEU A 61 -6.35 -11.74 -8.67
CA LEU A 61 -5.84 -13.12 -8.61
C LEU A 61 -6.96 -14.17 -8.59
N TRP A 62 -8.08 -13.85 -7.94
CA TRP A 62 -9.27 -14.69 -7.96
C TRP A 62 -9.88 -14.82 -9.35
N LEU A 63 -10.03 -13.71 -10.08
CA LEU A 63 -10.60 -13.74 -11.43
C LEU A 63 -9.62 -14.32 -12.46
N ARG A 64 -8.31 -14.10 -12.28
CA ARG A 64 -7.27 -14.60 -13.18
C ARG A 64 -5.91 -14.67 -12.46
N PRO A 65 -5.27 -15.84 -12.36
CA PRO A 65 -5.61 -17.11 -13.04
C PRO A 65 -6.71 -17.92 -12.35
N GLY A 66 -7.20 -17.47 -11.20
CA GLY A 66 -8.08 -18.20 -10.31
C GLY A 66 -7.33 -18.94 -9.20
N THR A 67 -7.97 -19.06 -8.04
CA THR A 67 -7.35 -19.67 -6.84
C THR A 67 -7.01 -21.14 -7.04
N GLY A 68 -7.76 -21.84 -7.90
CA GLY A 68 -7.47 -23.25 -8.23
C GLY A 68 -6.08 -23.45 -8.85
N VAL A 69 -5.67 -22.57 -9.76
CA VAL A 69 -4.32 -22.59 -10.37
C VAL A 69 -3.25 -22.29 -9.32
N ILE A 70 -3.45 -21.27 -8.51
CA ILE A 70 -2.49 -20.85 -7.48
C ILE A 70 -2.32 -21.96 -6.43
N ARG A 71 -3.42 -22.56 -5.97
CA ARG A 71 -3.41 -23.67 -5.01
C ARG A 71 -2.72 -24.91 -5.57
N ALA A 72 -2.81 -25.19 -6.87
CA ALA A 72 -2.08 -26.30 -7.50
C ALA A 72 -0.55 -26.14 -7.42
N HIS A 73 -0.05 -24.90 -7.26
CA HIS A 73 1.37 -24.59 -6.99
C HIS A 73 1.69 -24.59 -5.48
N GLY A 74 0.66 -24.75 -4.62
CA GLY A 74 0.76 -24.69 -3.16
C GLY A 74 0.17 -23.39 -2.60
N ASP A 75 0.68 -22.26 -2.99
CA ASP A 75 0.25 -20.92 -2.59
C ASP A 75 0.71 -19.85 -3.60
N LEU A 76 0.38 -18.58 -3.33
CA LEU A 76 0.83 -17.46 -4.16
C LEU A 76 2.34 -17.28 -4.13
N HIS A 77 3.00 -17.56 -3.00
CA HIS A 77 4.45 -17.45 -2.87
C HIS A 77 5.17 -18.37 -3.86
N ARG A 78 4.80 -19.64 -3.89
CA ARG A 78 5.36 -20.62 -4.85
C ARG A 78 4.98 -20.32 -6.28
N PHE A 79 3.75 -19.86 -6.50
CA PHE A 79 3.25 -19.53 -7.84
C PHE A 79 4.07 -18.39 -8.48
N MET A 80 4.46 -17.37 -7.68
CA MET A 80 5.20 -16.21 -8.18
C MET A 80 6.69 -16.19 -7.82
N HIS A 81 7.20 -17.24 -7.16
CA HIS A 81 8.57 -17.35 -6.70
C HIS A 81 9.00 -16.25 -5.72
N TRP A 82 8.13 -15.89 -4.76
CA TRP A 82 8.41 -14.92 -3.72
C TRP A 82 8.43 -15.58 -2.35
N GLU A 83 9.59 -15.61 -1.69
CA GLU A 83 9.81 -16.36 -0.44
C GLU A 83 9.48 -15.56 0.83
N ARG A 84 9.21 -14.25 0.71
CA ARG A 84 8.96 -13.33 1.82
C ARG A 84 7.47 -13.11 2.05
N PRO A 85 7.06 -12.41 3.15
CA PRO A 85 5.66 -12.13 3.43
C PRO A 85 4.90 -11.46 2.29
N ILE A 86 3.61 -11.81 2.19
CA ILE A 86 2.64 -11.19 1.29
C ILE A 86 1.45 -10.69 2.11
N LEU A 87 1.09 -9.42 1.94
CA LEU A 87 -0.24 -8.92 2.30
C LEU A 87 -1.15 -9.02 1.07
N THR A 88 -2.37 -9.51 1.25
CA THR A 88 -3.41 -9.39 0.20
C THR A 88 -4.49 -8.44 0.66
N ASP A 89 -4.92 -7.56 -0.25
CA ASP A 89 -6.09 -6.70 0.00
C ASP A 89 -7.39 -7.53 0.09
N SER A 90 -8.48 -6.88 0.50
CA SER A 90 -9.77 -7.56 0.63
C SER A 90 -10.49 -7.82 -0.69
N GLY A 91 -10.11 -7.11 -1.76
CA GLY A 91 -10.87 -7.02 -3.01
C GLY A 91 -11.97 -5.95 -3.00
N GLY A 92 -12.29 -5.36 -1.85
CA GLY A 92 -13.37 -4.37 -1.70
C GLY A 92 -13.17 -3.11 -2.55
N PHE A 93 -11.97 -2.55 -2.58
CA PHE A 93 -11.67 -1.36 -3.40
C PHE A 93 -11.79 -1.64 -4.90
N GLN A 94 -11.33 -2.79 -5.39
CA GLN A 94 -11.44 -3.15 -6.81
C GLN A 94 -12.90 -3.32 -7.21
N VAL A 95 -13.71 -3.94 -6.36
CA VAL A 95 -15.17 -4.03 -6.56
C VAL A 95 -15.80 -2.63 -6.50
N TYR A 96 -15.34 -1.76 -5.59
CA TYR A 96 -15.76 -0.35 -5.56
C TYR A 96 -15.49 0.35 -6.90
N SER A 97 -14.33 0.15 -7.50
CA SER A 97 -13.92 0.80 -8.75
C SER A 97 -14.74 0.37 -9.99
N LEU A 98 -15.56 -0.70 -9.91
CA LEU A 98 -16.44 -1.16 -10.99
C LEU A 98 -17.67 -0.25 -11.22
N GLY A 99 -17.93 0.72 -10.33
CA GLY A 99 -18.99 1.71 -10.50
C GLY A 99 -20.38 1.12 -10.58
N GLU A 100 -21.17 1.53 -11.58
CA GLU A 100 -22.59 1.18 -11.74
C GLU A 100 -22.83 -0.33 -12.04
N THR A 101 -21.82 -1.09 -12.39
CA THR A 101 -21.94 -2.52 -12.69
C THR A 101 -22.03 -3.40 -11.46
N ARG A 102 -21.95 -2.82 -10.26
CA ARG A 102 -22.02 -3.52 -8.98
C ARG A 102 -23.33 -3.23 -8.23
N LYS A 103 -23.74 -4.20 -7.40
CA LYS A 103 -24.83 -4.04 -6.45
C LYS A 103 -24.37 -4.48 -5.06
N ILE A 104 -24.28 -3.52 -4.13
CA ILE A 104 -23.92 -3.75 -2.73
C ILE A 104 -25.17 -4.18 -1.97
N THR A 105 -25.04 -5.18 -1.12
CA THR A 105 -26.08 -5.72 -0.24
C THR A 105 -25.49 -6.01 1.13
N GLU A 106 -26.30 -6.33 2.12
CA GLU A 106 -25.80 -6.76 3.44
C GLU A 106 -24.92 -8.02 3.36
N GLN A 107 -25.20 -8.90 2.42
CA GLN A 107 -24.47 -10.17 2.24
C GLN A 107 -23.09 -9.96 1.61
N GLY A 108 -22.96 -9.01 0.71
CA GLY A 108 -21.77 -8.74 -0.08
C GLY A 108 -22.10 -7.99 -1.36
N VAL A 109 -21.26 -8.12 -2.37
CA VAL A 109 -21.36 -7.37 -3.63
C VAL A 109 -21.55 -8.31 -4.81
N HIS A 110 -22.59 -8.06 -5.60
CA HIS A 110 -22.82 -8.68 -6.91
C HIS A 110 -22.25 -7.76 -8.00
N PHE A 111 -21.52 -8.30 -8.93
CA PHE A 111 -20.95 -7.55 -10.05
C PHE A 111 -20.75 -8.42 -11.30
N ARG A 112 -20.36 -7.78 -12.41
CA ARG A 112 -19.91 -8.49 -13.60
C ARG A 112 -18.40 -8.54 -13.64
N SER A 113 -17.84 -9.73 -13.85
CA SER A 113 -16.41 -9.95 -14.02
C SER A 113 -15.91 -9.11 -15.21
N PRO A 114 -14.89 -8.25 -15.02
CA PRO A 114 -14.30 -7.49 -16.12
C PRO A 114 -13.48 -8.37 -17.09
N VAL A 115 -13.30 -9.66 -16.75
CA VAL A 115 -12.51 -10.59 -17.55
C VAL A 115 -13.37 -11.24 -18.65
N ASP A 116 -14.59 -11.68 -18.29
CA ASP A 116 -15.46 -12.49 -19.15
C ASP A 116 -16.94 -12.08 -19.10
N GLY A 117 -17.31 -11.07 -18.29
CA GLY A 117 -18.67 -10.60 -18.13
C GLY A 117 -19.58 -11.49 -17.27
N ALA A 118 -19.08 -12.57 -16.71
CA ALA A 118 -19.84 -13.48 -15.84
C ALA A 118 -20.39 -12.74 -14.61
N ARG A 119 -21.55 -13.17 -14.11
CA ARG A 119 -22.07 -12.67 -12.84
C ARG A 119 -21.33 -13.34 -11.71
N VAL A 120 -20.75 -12.54 -10.84
CA VAL A 120 -19.99 -13.00 -9.67
C VAL A 120 -20.48 -12.32 -8.40
N PHE A 121 -20.25 -12.97 -7.28
CA PHE A 121 -20.53 -12.49 -5.95
C PHE A 121 -19.27 -12.55 -5.11
N MET A 122 -19.02 -11.51 -4.30
CA MET A 122 -17.96 -11.48 -3.31
C MET A 122 -18.51 -10.86 -2.02
N GLY A 123 -18.37 -11.57 -0.94
CA GLY A 123 -18.66 -11.10 0.42
C GLY A 123 -17.50 -11.38 1.36
N PRO A 124 -17.70 -11.14 2.66
CA PRO A 124 -16.66 -11.37 3.67
C PRO A 124 -16.12 -12.82 3.64
N GLU A 125 -16.99 -13.80 3.54
CA GLU A 125 -16.63 -15.23 3.58
C GLU A 125 -15.82 -15.62 2.34
N GLU A 126 -16.25 -15.18 1.14
CA GLU A 126 -15.54 -15.45 -0.11
C GLU A 126 -14.16 -14.76 -0.10
N SER A 127 -14.08 -13.52 0.34
CA SER A 127 -12.80 -12.81 0.45
C SER A 127 -11.82 -13.52 1.39
N MET A 128 -12.29 -13.95 2.57
CA MET A 128 -11.44 -14.72 3.51
C MET A 128 -10.99 -16.05 2.93
N GLN A 129 -11.88 -16.76 2.22
CA GLN A 129 -11.55 -18.02 1.58
C GLN A 129 -10.52 -17.84 0.46
N ILE A 130 -10.69 -16.82 -0.39
CA ILE A 130 -9.74 -16.51 -1.46
C ILE A 130 -8.35 -16.20 -0.89
N GLN A 131 -8.25 -15.32 0.10
CA GLN A 131 -6.98 -14.94 0.73
C GLN A 131 -6.32 -16.14 1.44
N ARG A 132 -7.11 -17.05 2.01
CA ARG A 132 -6.61 -18.32 2.56
C ARG A 132 -6.01 -19.21 1.47
N GLU A 133 -6.65 -19.32 0.31
CA GLU A 133 -6.15 -20.10 -0.83
C GLU A 133 -4.92 -19.47 -1.49
N LEU A 134 -4.78 -18.14 -1.39
CA LEU A 134 -3.57 -17.43 -1.80
C LEU A 134 -2.41 -17.67 -0.82
N GLY A 135 -2.67 -18.07 0.42
CA GLY A 135 -1.65 -18.26 1.45
C GLY A 135 -1.09 -16.96 2.01
N SER A 136 -1.91 -15.89 2.05
CA SER A 136 -1.49 -14.55 2.49
C SER A 136 -1.03 -14.54 3.95
N ASP A 137 0.12 -13.92 4.25
CA ASP A 137 0.63 -13.77 5.62
C ASP A 137 -0.13 -12.69 6.40
N ILE A 138 -0.61 -11.65 5.70
CA ILE A 138 -1.54 -10.65 6.23
C ILE A 138 -2.78 -10.64 5.34
N VAL A 139 -3.92 -10.92 5.96
CA VAL A 139 -5.25 -10.94 5.37
C VAL A 139 -5.98 -9.67 5.76
N MET A 140 -6.66 -9.02 4.81
CA MET A 140 -7.48 -7.85 5.09
C MET A 140 -8.95 -8.24 5.18
N ILE A 141 -9.69 -7.68 6.17
CA ILE A 141 -11.15 -7.86 6.21
C ILE A 141 -11.81 -7.32 4.94
N PHE A 142 -12.96 -7.88 4.56
CA PHE A 142 -13.77 -7.31 3.48
C PHE A 142 -14.50 -6.05 3.97
N ASP A 143 -14.37 -4.95 3.24
CA ASP A 143 -14.90 -3.63 3.60
C ASP A 143 -15.58 -2.94 2.43
N GLU A 144 -16.39 -1.94 2.74
CA GLU A 144 -16.95 -1.02 1.74
C GLU A 144 -16.16 0.30 1.75
N CYS A 145 -15.53 0.61 0.63
CA CYS A 145 -14.86 1.89 0.44
C CYS A 145 -15.90 2.98 0.18
N THR A 146 -16.02 3.95 1.10
CA THR A 146 -16.90 5.11 0.94
C THR A 146 -16.40 6.00 -0.19
N PRO A 147 -17.25 6.44 -1.14
CA PRO A 147 -16.85 7.40 -2.18
C PRO A 147 -16.52 8.78 -1.58
N TYR A 148 -15.80 9.59 -2.34
CA TYR A 148 -15.62 11.00 -2.02
C TYR A 148 -16.08 11.87 -3.23
N PRO A 149 -16.86 12.96 -3.00
CA PRO A 149 -17.45 13.32 -1.71
C PRO A 149 -18.60 12.40 -1.31
N ALA A 150 -18.82 12.26 0.00
CA ALA A 150 -19.98 11.58 0.58
C ALA A 150 -20.56 12.41 1.71
N THR A 151 -21.88 12.39 1.88
CA THR A 151 -22.53 12.96 3.06
C THR A 151 -22.17 12.15 4.30
N GLU A 152 -22.32 12.75 5.47
CA GLU A 152 -22.09 12.01 6.74
C GLU A 152 -22.99 10.78 6.87
N GLN A 153 -24.24 10.87 6.39
CA GLN A 153 -25.18 9.75 6.42
C GLN A 153 -24.75 8.60 5.52
N GLU A 154 -24.26 8.88 4.32
CA GLU A 154 -23.70 7.86 3.43
C GLU A 154 -22.44 7.22 4.01
N ALA A 155 -21.50 8.04 4.52
CA ALA A 155 -20.30 7.55 5.18
C ALA A 155 -20.62 6.70 6.43
N ARG A 156 -21.64 7.07 7.19
CA ARG A 156 -22.14 6.30 8.35
C ARG A 156 -22.68 4.94 7.93
N SER A 157 -23.54 4.92 6.93
CA SER A 157 -24.14 3.66 6.43
C SER A 157 -23.09 2.70 5.91
N SER A 158 -22.11 3.21 5.14
CA SER A 158 -20.97 2.46 4.62
C SER A 158 -20.06 1.93 5.74
N MET A 159 -19.73 2.77 6.72
CA MET A 159 -18.91 2.38 7.87
C MET A 159 -19.61 1.30 8.72
N GLU A 160 -20.90 1.42 8.98
CA GLU A 160 -21.66 0.44 9.74
C GLU A 160 -21.76 -0.90 9.01
N LEU A 161 -21.91 -0.90 7.68
CA LEU A 161 -21.84 -2.11 6.85
C LEU A 161 -20.45 -2.75 6.94
N SER A 162 -19.39 -1.96 6.82
CA SER A 162 -18.01 -2.44 6.96
C SER A 162 -17.74 -3.07 8.32
N LEU A 163 -18.31 -2.53 9.42
CA LEU A 163 -18.20 -3.16 10.74
C LEU A 163 -18.92 -4.51 10.84
N ARG A 164 -20.11 -4.65 10.25
CA ARG A 164 -20.80 -5.95 10.18
C ARG A 164 -20.03 -6.96 9.35
N TRP A 165 -19.46 -6.52 8.23
CA TRP A 165 -18.59 -7.35 7.39
C TRP A 165 -17.26 -7.71 8.08
N ALA A 166 -16.72 -6.82 8.91
CA ALA A 166 -15.54 -7.09 9.74
C ALA A 166 -15.78 -8.25 10.71
N ALA A 167 -16.95 -8.26 11.38
CA ALA A 167 -17.33 -9.35 12.29
C ALA A 167 -17.45 -10.69 11.55
N ARG A 168 -18.06 -10.70 10.35
CA ARG A 168 -18.18 -11.90 9.50
C ARG A 168 -16.82 -12.35 8.97
N SER A 169 -15.97 -11.41 8.52
CA SER A 169 -14.59 -11.70 8.10
C SER A 169 -13.80 -12.38 9.22
N ARG A 170 -13.88 -11.84 10.44
CA ARG A 170 -13.20 -12.44 11.60
C ARG A 170 -13.70 -13.85 11.89
N GLN A 171 -15.00 -14.07 11.80
CA GLN A 171 -15.58 -15.43 11.98
C GLN A 171 -15.10 -16.38 10.88
N ALA A 172 -15.11 -15.96 9.61
CA ALA A 172 -14.68 -16.77 8.47
C ALA A 172 -13.16 -17.03 8.48
N HIS A 173 -12.37 -16.13 9.08
CA HIS A 173 -10.92 -16.28 9.24
C HIS A 173 -10.56 -17.30 10.33
N ALA A 174 -11.48 -17.72 11.18
CA ALA A 174 -11.19 -18.65 12.28
C ALA A 174 -10.44 -19.89 11.80
N GLY A 175 -9.41 -20.30 12.55
CA GLY A 175 -8.56 -21.43 12.19
C GLY A 175 -7.50 -21.12 11.10
N ASN A 176 -7.41 -19.92 10.59
CA ASN A 176 -6.27 -19.47 9.79
C ASN A 176 -5.18 -18.92 10.72
N PRO A 177 -3.92 -19.44 10.67
CA PRO A 177 -2.84 -18.97 11.56
C PRO A 177 -2.25 -17.61 11.16
N ASN A 178 -2.58 -17.10 9.97
CA ASN A 178 -2.06 -15.86 9.44
C ASN A 178 -2.76 -14.64 10.05
N ALA A 179 -2.11 -13.48 9.98
CA ALA A 179 -2.63 -12.26 10.59
C ALA A 179 -3.88 -11.74 9.86
N LEU A 180 -4.83 -11.19 10.63
CA LEU A 180 -6.02 -10.53 10.11
C LEU A 180 -6.02 -9.05 10.54
N PHE A 181 -6.09 -8.15 9.57
CA PHE A 181 -6.14 -6.71 9.83
C PHE A 181 -7.55 -6.15 9.66
N GLY A 182 -7.97 -5.33 10.62
CA GLY A 182 -9.18 -4.52 10.54
C GLY A 182 -8.96 -3.26 9.69
N ILE A 183 -10.01 -2.77 9.01
CA ILE A 183 -9.97 -1.56 8.18
C ILE A 183 -10.90 -0.51 8.78
N VAL A 184 -10.33 0.59 9.26
CA VAL A 184 -11.07 1.73 9.79
C VAL A 184 -11.65 2.52 8.62
N GLN A 185 -12.98 2.62 8.54
CA GLN A 185 -13.74 3.41 7.58
C GLN A 185 -14.45 4.58 8.26
N GLY A 186 -15.13 5.47 7.53
CA GLY A 186 -15.87 6.61 8.09
C GLY A 186 -15.68 7.91 7.29
N GLY A 187 -15.17 7.83 6.05
CA GLY A 187 -14.92 8.99 5.19
C GLY A 187 -13.97 10.00 5.86
N VAL A 188 -14.29 11.27 5.79
CA VAL A 188 -13.53 12.37 6.42
C VAL A 188 -14.11 12.80 7.78
N TYR A 189 -15.03 12.01 8.34
CA TYR A 189 -15.77 12.34 9.57
C TYR A 189 -15.11 11.67 10.78
N SER A 190 -14.52 12.47 11.67
CA SER A 190 -13.75 12.00 12.83
C SER A 190 -14.55 11.10 13.77
N GLU A 191 -15.82 11.46 14.06
CA GLU A 191 -16.69 10.66 14.93
C GLU A 191 -17.03 9.28 14.32
N LEU A 192 -17.19 9.20 13.01
CA LEU A 192 -17.40 7.92 12.33
C LEU A 192 -16.12 7.07 12.37
N ARG A 193 -14.94 7.69 12.21
CA ARG A 193 -13.64 7.02 12.35
C ARG A 193 -13.45 6.47 13.77
N ALA A 194 -13.81 7.24 14.81
CA ALA A 194 -13.77 6.76 16.18
C ALA A 194 -14.67 5.54 16.38
N ARG A 195 -15.94 5.62 15.97
CA ARG A 195 -16.88 4.48 16.08
C ARG A 195 -16.41 3.25 15.31
N SER A 196 -15.83 3.44 14.13
CA SER A 196 -15.24 2.36 13.34
C SER A 196 -14.11 1.69 14.09
N LEU A 197 -13.16 2.48 14.62
CA LEU A 197 -12.02 1.98 15.38
C LEU A 197 -12.46 1.25 16.66
N ASP A 198 -13.40 1.83 17.42
CA ASP A 198 -13.92 1.22 18.65
C ASP A 198 -14.58 -0.14 18.36
N GLY A 199 -15.40 -0.23 17.31
CA GLY A 199 -15.99 -1.49 16.89
C GLY A 199 -14.97 -2.54 16.45
N LEU A 200 -13.95 -2.13 15.72
CA LEU A 200 -12.86 -3.03 15.29
C LEU A 200 -11.99 -3.47 16.47
N THR A 201 -11.68 -2.59 17.42
CA THR A 201 -10.91 -2.95 18.61
C THR A 201 -11.66 -3.90 19.54
N ALA A 202 -12.97 -3.73 19.65
CA ALA A 202 -13.83 -4.68 20.37
C ALA A 202 -13.86 -6.07 19.72
N LEU A 203 -13.79 -6.16 18.39
CA LEU A 203 -13.66 -7.42 17.67
C LEU A 203 -12.26 -8.04 17.83
N GLY A 204 -11.22 -7.22 17.90
CA GLY A 204 -9.81 -7.60 18.07
C GLY A 204 -9.17 -8.09 16.78
N PHE A 205 -8.16 -7.38 16.29
CA PHE A 205 -7.39 -7.70 15.10
C PHE A 205 -5.88 -7.65 15.38
N ASP A 206 -5.09 -8.29 14.51
CA ASP A 206 -3.63 -8.32 14.63
C ASP A 206 -2.97 -7.00 14.21
N GLY A 207 -3.70 -6.16 13.45
CA GLY A 207 -3.29 -4.83 13.01
C GLY A 207 -4.49 -4.02 12.54
N TYR A 208 -4.30 -2.72 12.36
CA TYR A 208 -5.37 -1.78 11.97
C TYR A 208 -4.93 -0.97 10.75
N ALA A 209 -5.73 -1.04 9.70
CA ALA A 209 -5.54 -0.22 8.51
C ALA A 209 -6.49 0.97 8.51
N VAL A 210 -6.04 2.07 7.94
CA VAL A 210 -6.86 3.24 7.63
C VAL A 210 -7.22 3.19 6.15
N GLY A 211 -8.47 2.87 5.86
CA GLY A 211 -9.02 2.79 4.50
C GLY A 211 -9.83 4.01 4.12
N GLY A 212 -10.28 4.08 2.86
CA GLY A 212 -11.16 5.14 2.36
C GLY A 212 -10.55 6.54 2.39
N LEU A 213 -9.24 6.63 2.28
CA LEU A 213 -8.47 7.86 2.02
C LEU A 213 -7.74 7.74 0.67
N SER A 214 -7.29 8.87 0.12
CA SER A 214 -6.72 8.96 -1.25
C SER A 214 -7.71 8.53 -2.35
N VAL A 215 -8.99 8.81 -2.12
CA VAL A 215 -10.10 8.54 -3.04
C VAL A 215 -10.65 9.82 -3.70
N GLY A 216 -9.94 10.95 -3.53
CA GLY A 216 -10.27 12.25 -4.13
C GLY A 216 -10.41 13.40 -3.13
N GLU A 217 -10.27 13.12 -1.84
CA GLU A 217 -10.31 14.15 -0.80
C GLU A 217 -9.10 15.10 -0.88
N PRO A 218 -9.24 16.38 -0.42
CA PRO A 218 -8.13 17.29 -0.24
C PRO A 218 -7.11 16.73 0.76
N PRO A 219 -5.80 17.03 0.59
CA PRO A 219 -4.76 16.61 1.54
C PRO A 219 -5.06 16.99 2.99
N ASP A 220 -5.60 18.18 3.23
CA ASP A 220 -5.92 18.67 4.58
C ASP A 220 -6.97 17.79 5.29
N ASP A 221 -7.96 17.29 4.57
CA ASP A 221 -8.96 16.37 5.12
C ASP A 221 -8.31 15.03 5.51
N ARG A 222 -7.37 14.53 4.70
CA ARG A 222 -6.60 13.32 4.99
C ARG A 222 -5.75 13.50 6.25
N TRP A 223 -5.03 14.60 6.34
CA TRP A 223 -4.20 14.87 7.52
C TRP A 223 -5.03 15.02 8.78
N ARG A 224 -6.14 15.73 8.73
CA ARG A 224 -7.07 15.86 9.86
C ARG A 224 -7.57 14.50 10.37
N VAL A 225 -7.91 13.58 9.45
CA VAL A 225 -8.31 12.21 9.82
C VAL A 225 -7.16 11.46 10.46
N LEU A 226 -5.94 11.55 9.92
CA LEU A 226 -4.79 10.86 10.48
C LEU A 226 -4.36 11.45 11.82
N ASP A 227 -4.37 12.77 11.99
CA ASP A 227 -4.11 13.44 13.29
C ASP A 227 -5.11 12.98 14.36
N PHE A 228 -6.39 12.87 13.99
CA PHE A 228 -7.42 12.38 14.90
C PHE A 228 -7.22 10.90 15.29
N LEU A 229 -6.78 10.05 14.37
CA LEU A 229 -6.56 8.62 14.62
C LEU A 229 -5.23 8.31 15.31
N ALA A 230 -4.22 9.15 15.13
CA ALA A 230 -2.85 8.91 15.57
C ALA A 230 -2.74 8.57 17.07
N GLU A 231 -3.54 9.24 17.92
CA GLU A 231 -3.56 9.03 19.36
C GLU A 231 -4.54 7.92 19.82
N ARG A 232 -5.30 7.34 18.90
CA ARG A 232 -6.37 6.38 19.18
C ARG A 232 -6.06 4.98 18.71
N LEU A 233 -5.25 4.85 17.68
CA LEU A 233 -4.84 3.54 17.16
C LEU A 233 -4.07 2.75 18.23
N PRO A 234 -4.34 1.44 18.42
CA PRO A 234 -3.70 0.62 19.44
C PRO A 234 -2.17 0.59 19.30
N VAL A 235 -1.45 1.09 20.29
CA VAL A 235 0.01 1.25 20.26
C VAL A 235 0.78 -0.07 20.09
N ASP A 236 0.18 -1.18 20.54
CA ASP A 236 0.76 -2.54 20.49
C ASP A 236 0.44 -3.28 19.18
N ARG A 237 -0.15 -2.58 18.20
CA ARG A 237 -0.51 -3.13 16.89
C ARG A 237 0.10 -2.31 15.76
N PRO A 238 0.41 -2.94 14.60
CA PRO A 238 0.85 -2.19 13.42
C PRO A 238 -0.29 -1.38 12.80
N HIS A 239 0.08 -0.21 12.26
CA HIS A 239 -0.83 0.72 11.60
C HIS A 239 -0.51 0.78 10.11
N TYR A 240 -1.51 0.55 9.27
CA TYR A 240 -1.35 0.51 7.82
C TYR A 240 -2.22 1.59 7.15
N LEU A 241 -1.61 2.49 6.36
CA LEU A 241 -2.33 3.45 5.53
C LEU A 241 -2.43 2.92 4.10
N MET A 242 -3.65 2.57 3.69
CA MET A 242 -3.92 1.88 2.43
C MET A 242 -3.86 2.82 1.22
N GLY A 243 -3.16 2.42 0.18
CA GLY A 243 -3.15 3.08 -1.12
C GLY A 243 -2.44 4.44 -1.18
N VAL A 244 -1.73 4.83 -0.14
CA VAL A 244 -1.03 6.12 0.00
C VAL A 244 0.48 5.87 0.00
N GLY A 245 1.33 6.59 -0.70
CA GLY A 245 1.11 7.70 -1.59
C GLY A 245 2.41 8.25 -2.16
N THR A 246 2.50 9.57 -2.27
CA THR A 246 3.75 10.24 -2.65
C THR A 246 4.80 10.12 -1.55
N PRO A 247 6.09 10.37 -1.84
CA PRO A 247 7.12 10.43 -0.79
C PRO A 247 6.77 11.38 0.35
N GLU A 248 6.17 12.53 0.03
CA GLU A 248 5.69 13.53 0.98
C GLU A 248 4.59 12.97 1.87
N ASP A 249 3.60 12.30 1.27
CA ASP A 249 2.50 11.67 2.02
C ASP A 249 3.04 10.63 3.01
N ILE A 250 4.04 9.85 2.60
CA ILE A 250 4.65 8.82 3.45
C ILE A 250 5.36 9.46 4.66
N VAL A 251 6.19 10.48 4.43
CA VAL A 251 6.89 11.19 5.53
C VAL A 251 5.90 11.76 6.54
N GLU A 252 4.83 12.40 6.06
CA GLU A 252 3.80 12.97 6.92
C GLU A 252 2.94 11.93 7.64
N ALA A 253 2.69 10.79 7.01
CA ALA A 253 1.95 9.70 7.65
C ALA A 253 2.81 8.96 8.70
N VAL A 254 4.11 8.78 8.44
CA VAL A 254 5.05 8.24 9.44
C VAL A 254 5.12 9.15 10.68
N ARG A 255 5.16 10.48 10.48
CA ARG A 255 5.07 11.45 11.59
C ARG A 255 3.85 11.22 12.49
N ARG A 256 2.77 10.67 11.93
CA ARG A 256 1.49 10.36 12.60
C ARG A 256 1.35 8.91 13.06
N GLY A 257 2.45 8.16 13.09
CA GLY A 257 2.48 6.81 13.65
C GLY A 257 2.02 5.70 12.72
N ILE A 258 2.07 5.91 11.39
CA ILE A 258 1.79 4.86 10.41
C ILE A 258 3.05 4.03 10.17
N ASP A 259 2.89 2.70 10.17
CA ASP A 259 3.97 1.71 10.06
C ASP A 259 4.09 1.09 8.66
N MET A 260 2.98 1.00 7.91
CA MET A 260 2.94 0.27 6.64
C MET A 260 2.24 1.07 5.56
N PHE A 261 2.73 0.92 4.33
CA PHE A 261 2.24 1.63 3.15
C PHE A 261 2.24 0.73 1.93
N ASP A 262 1.28 0.95 1.05
CA ASP A 262 1.31 0.49 -0.34
C ASP A 262 0.88 1.62 -1.26
N CYS A 263 1.37 1.60 -2.48
CA CYS A 263 0.84 2.45 -3.54
C CYS A 263 1.31 1.95 -4.91
N VAL A 264 0.46 2.10 -5.91
CA VAL A 264 0.82 1.80 -7.31
C VAL A 264 1.69 2.90 -7.94
N MET A 265 1.81 4.07 -7.29
CA MET A 265 2.52 5.23 -7.85
C MET A 265 3.96 4.94 -8.27
N PRO A 266 4.83 4.29 -7.46
CA PRO A 266 6.20 4.04 -7.89
C PRO A 266 6.29 3.34 -9.24
N THR A 267 5.52 2.28 -9.43
CA THR A 267 5.54 1.49 -10.66
C THR A 267 4.71 2.11 -11.79
N ARG A 268 3.54 2.67 -11.48
CA ARG A 268 2.68 3.34 -12.48
C ARG A 268 3.35 4.60 -13.04
N ASN A 269 3.87 5.44 -12.15
CA ASN A 269 4.53 6.68 -12.52
C ASN A 269 5.82 6.43 -13.32
N ALA A 270 6.60 5.41 -12.95
CA ALA A 270 7.79 5.00 -13.68
C ALA A 270 7.50 4.72 -15.16
N ARG A 271 6.46 3.94 -15.42
CA ARG A 271 6.02 3.63 -16.81
C ARG A 271 5.53 4.86 -17.57
N ASN A 272 5.09 5.90 -16.86
CA ASN A 272 4.66 7.17 -17.42
C ASN A 272 5.78 8.24 -17.43
N GLY A 273 7.02 7.85 -17.13
CA GLY A 273 8.17 8.74 -17.15
C GLY A 273 8.18 9.80 -16.05
N HIS A 274 7.52 9.53 -14.91
CA HIS A 274 7.45 10.38 -13.74
C HIS A 274 8.27 9.71 -12.61
N LEU A 275 9.43 10.27 -12.30
CA LEU A 275 10.47 9.61 -11.51
C LEU A 275 10.77 10.43 -10.25
N PHE A 276 10.77 9.74 -9.10
CA PHE A 276 11.02 10.38 -7.80
C PHE A 276 12.52 10.44 -7.54
N THR A 277 13.02 11.60 -7.15
CA THR A 277 14.44 11.83 -6.80
C THR A 277 14.55 12.57 -5.47
N HIS A 278 15.75 12.65 -4.92
CA HIS A 278 16.03 13.43 -3.70
C HIS A 278 15.67 14.91 -3.88
N ALA A 279 15.87 15.45 -5.08
CA ALA A 279 15.52 16.85 -5.43
C ALA A 279 14.09 17.05 -5.94
N GLY A 280 13.19 16.04 -5.77
CA GLY A 280 11.80 16.12 -6.23
C GLY A 280 11.52 15.20 -7.43
N VAL A 281 10.71 15.67 -8.39
CA VAL A 281 10.23 14.83 -9.48
C VAL A 281 10.88 15.18 -10.80
N VAL A 282 11.46 14.18 -11.47
CA VAL A 282 11.95 14.28 -12.84
C VAL A 282 10.92 13.70 -13.80
N ARG A 283 10.49 14.51 -14.78
CA ARG A 283 9.65 14.05 -15.91
C ARG A 283 10.56 13.75 -17.09
N ILE A 284 10.92 12.48 -17.26
CA ILE A 284 11.95 12.07 -18.22
C ILE A 284 11.61 12.41 -19.68
N ARG A 285 10.32 12.58 -20.00
CA ARG A 285 9.85 12.97 -21.34
C ARG A 285 10.26 14.38 -21.76
N ASN A 286 10.64 15.26 -20.83
CA ASN A 286 10.94 16.67 -21.09
C ASN A 286 12.13 16.81 -22.05
N ALA A 287 12.08 17.84 -22.91
CA ALA A 287 13.13 18.12 -23.90
C ALA A 287 14.48 18.43 -23.25
N ALA A 288 14.49 19.02 -22.07
CA ALA A 288 15.70 19.33 -21.31
C ALA A 288 16.61 18.11 -21.02
N HIS A 289 16.06 16.88 -21.14
CA HIS A 289 16.84 15.65 -20.93
C HIS A 289 17.32 15.00 -22.24
N ALA A 290 17.22 15.69 -23.37
CA ALA A 290 17.55 15.09 -24.69
C ALA A 290 19.04 14.72 -24.82
N ASP A 291 19.91 15.53 -24.25
CA ASP A 291 21.36 15.44 -24.26
C ASP A 291 21.99 15.40 -22.86
N ASP A 292 21.17 15.24 -21.82
CA ASP A 292 21.58 15.19 -20.42
C ASP A 292 22.30 13.88 -20.11
N THR A 293 23.62 13.93 -20.00
CA THR A 293 24.50 12.77 -19.73
C THR A 293 24.59 12.42 -18.25
N THR A 294 23.94 13.19 -17.36
CA THR A 294 23.97 12.93 -15.92
C THR A 294 23.04 11.78 -15.54
N PRO A 295 23.26 11.12 -14.39
CA PRO A 295 22.34 10.13 -13.87
C PRO A 295 20.97 10.75 -13.56
N LEU A 296 19.94 9.91 -13.47
CA LEU A 296 18.59 10.35 -13.12
C LEU A 296 18.57 11.11 -11.78
N ASP A 297 19.23 10.57 -10.79
CA ASP A 297 19.40 11.16 -9.47
C ASP A 297 20.86 10.96 -9.02
N PRO A 298 21.65 12.03 -8.88
CA PRO A 298 23.06 11.95 -8.51
C PRO A 298 23.32 11.37 -7.10
N GLU A 299 22.34 11.43 -6.21
CA GLU A 299 22.45 10.89 -4.85
C GLU A 299 21.97 9.41 -4.76
N CYS A 300 21.46 8.86 -5.85
CA CYS A 300 20.89 7.52 -5.87
C CYS A 300 21.88 6.48 -6.40
N ASP A 301 22.12 5.43 -5.65
CA ASP A 301 23.02 4.32 -5.98
C ASP A 301 22.33 3.12 -6.64
N CYS A 302 21.06 3.25 -7.10
CA CYS A 302 20.37 2.16 -7.78
C CYS A 302 21.03 1.78 -9.11
N TYR A 303 20.70 0.59 -9.61
CA TYR A 303 21.21 0.08 -10.89
C TYR A 303 21.03 1.08 -12.04
N THR A 304 19.86 1.71 -12.14
CA THR A 304 19.55 2.70 -13.18
C THR A 304 20.45 3.92 -13.10
N CYS A 305 20.61 4.52 -11.91
CA CYS A 305 21.43 5.73 -11.75
C CYS A 305 22.93 5.49 -11.93
N ARG A 306 23.41 4.29 -11.59
CA ARG A 306 24.83 3.93 -11.77
C ARG A 306 25.25 3.70 -13.21
N HIS A 307 24.29 3.33 -14.07
CA HIS A 307 24.62 2.82 -15.41
C HIS A 307 24.02 3.61 -16.57
N TYR A 308 23.00 4.44 -16.33
CA TYR A 308 22.27 5.11 -17.40
C TYR A 308 22.07 6.59 -17.15
N SER A 309 22.17 7.37 -18.23
CA SER A 309 21.93 8.82 -18.21
C SER A 309 20.45 9.15 -18.43
N ARG A 310 20.06 10.37 -18.07
CA ARG A 310 18.72 10.90 -18.38
C ARG A 310 18.43 10.91 -19.88
N ALA A 311 19.43 11.23 -20.72
CA ALA A 311 19.30 11.20 -22.17
C ALA A 311 18.91 9.80 -22.68
N TYR A 312 19.57 8.75 -22.18
CA TYR A 312 19.25 7.38 -22.56
C TYR A 312 17.87 6.95 -22.09
N LEU A 313 17.52 7.22 -20.83
CA LEU A 313 16.19 6.91 -20.30
C LEU A 313 15.08 7.64 -21.07
N ARG A 314 15.31 8.91 -21.44
CA ARG A 314 14.40 9.67 -22.30
C ARG A 314 14.28 9.05 -23.68
N HIS A 315 15.40 8.63 -24.30
CA HIS A 315 15.39 7.95 -25.58
C HIS A 315 14.51 6.69 -25.54
N LEU A 316 14.74 5.80 -24.56
CA LEU A 316 13.94 4.58 -24.38
C LEU A 316 12.45 4.89 -24.18
N PHE A 317 12.15 5.92 -23.36
CA PHE A 317 10.77 6.36 -23.12
C PHE A 317 10.10 6.84 -24.42
N ARG A 318 10.81 7.63 -25.24
CA ARG A 318 10.30 8.16 -26.51
C ARG A 318 10.09 7.07 -27.57
N CYS A 319 10.92 6.04 -27.57
CA CYS A 319 10.82 4.87 -28.43
C CYS A 319 9.82 3.81 -27.89
N ASN A 320 9.22 4.06 -26.74
CA ASN A 320 8.32 3.12 -26.04
C ASN A 320 8.98 1.75 -25.79
N GLU A 321 10.28 1.76 -25.46
CA GLU A 321 11.03 0.54 -25.18
C GLU A 321 10.71 0.00 -23.77
N ILE A 322 10.47 -1.30 -23.67
CA ILE A 322 10.14 -1.98 -22.40
C ILE A 322 11.25 -1.76 -21.36
N LEU A 323 12.52 -1.76 -21.79
CA LEU A 323 13.67 -1.53 -20.91
C LEU A 323 13.56 -0.17 -20.20
N GLY A 324 13.07 0.89 -20.87
CA GLY A 324 12.87 2.20 -20.27
C GLY A 324 11.90 2.15 -19.08
N ALA A 325 10.75 1.51 -19.27
CA ALA A 325 9.76 1.34 -18.19
C ALA A 325 10.34 0.51 -17.02
N ARG A 326 11.13 -0.52 -17.31
CA ARG A 326 11.79 -1.37 -16.30
C ARG A 326 12.84 -0.60 -15.50
N LEU A 327 13.78 0.09 -16.15
CA LEU A 327 14.82 0.89 -15.48
C LEU A 327 14.23 1.98 -14.61
N ASN A 328 13.19 2.65 -15.08
CA ASN A 328 12.45 3.65 -14.32
C ASN A 328 11.76 3.03 -13.09
N THR A 329 11.23 1.81 -13.22
CA THR A 329 10.58 1.09 -12.10
C THR A 329 11.60 0.68 -11.05
N ILE A 330 12.76 0.17 -11.44
CA ILE A 330 13.89 -0.14 -10.54
C ILE A 330 14.26 1.10 -9.72
N HIS A 331 14.42 2.26 -10.39
CA HIS A 331 14.76 3.50 -9.71
C HIS A 331 13.69 3.94 -8.71
N ASN A 332 12.42 4.02 -9.11
CA ASN A 332 11.36 4.49 -8.23
C ASN A 332 11.17 3.57 -7.02
N LEU A 333 11.23 2.25 -7.21
CA LEU A 333 11.12 1.32 -6.08
C LEU A 333 12.33 1.41 -5.16
N HIS A 334 13.55 1.54 -5.71
CA HIS A 334 14.74 1.76 -4.90
C HIS A 334 14.62 3.04 -4.06
N TYR A 335 14.15 4.13 -4.66
CA TYR A 335 13.92 5.40 -3.97
C TYR A 335 12.96 5.23 -2.79
N TYR A 336 11.83 4.53 -2.96
CA TYR A 336 10.88 4.28 -1.88
C TYR A 336 11.48 3.42 -0.76
N GLN A 337 12.22 2.36 -1.11
CA GLN A 337 12.88 1.54 -0.10
C GLN A 337 14.00 2.30 0.63
N ALA A 338 14.74 3.17 -0.06
CA ALA A 338 15.74 4.06 0.54
C ALA A 338 15.08 5.07 1.50
N LEU A 339 13.95 5.67 1.11
CA LEU A 339 13.16 6.54 1.99
C LEU A 339 12.75 5.83 3.27
N MET A 340 12.24 4.57 3.17
CA MET A 340 11.89 3.78 4.36
C MET A 340 13.10 3.54 5.26
N ARG A 341 14.27 3.20 4.69
CA ARG A 341 15.50 3.03 5.47
C ARG A 341 15.92 4.33 6.18
N GLY A 342 15.84 5.46 5.47
CA GLY A 342 16.13 6.78 6.05
C GLY A 342 15.20 7.14 7.22
N LEU A 343 13.89 6.93 7.06
CA LEU A 343 12.90 7.16 8.10
C LEU A 343 13.17 6.28 9.34
N ARG A 344 13.41 4.99 9.16
CA ARG A 344 13.76 4.09 10.27
C ARG A 344 15.00 4.56 11.04
N GLY A 345 16.08 4.89 10.31
CA GLY A 345 17.31 5.37 10.93
C GLY A 345 17.14 6.73 11.65
N ALA A 346 16.30 7.62 11.11
CA ALA A 346 16.00 8.90 11.75
C ALA A 346 15.23 8.71 13.06
N ILE A 347 14.21 7.82 13.07
CA ILE A 347 13.43 7.50 14.27
C ILE A 347 14.32 6.85 15.35
N GLU A 348 15.14 5.86 14.97
CA GLU A 348 16.09 5.21 15.90
C GLU A 348 17.08 6.17 16.54
N ALA A 349 17.46 7.20 15.80
CA ALA A 349 18.40 8.23 16.26
C ALA A 349 17.75 9.44 16.97
N GLY A 350 16.41 9.46 17.14
CA GLY A 350 15.68 10.60 17.71
C GLY A 350 15.84 11.90 16.89
N ARG A 351 15.91 11.78 15.55
CA ARG A 351 16.16 12.89 14.62
C ARG A 351 15.14 12.98 13.49
N PHE A 352 13.91 12.53 13.75
CA PHE A 352 12.86 12.47 12.73
C PHE A 352 12.52 13.87 12.18
N ASP A 353 12.38 14.88 13.06
CA ASP A 353 12.07 16.24 12.62
C ASP A 353 13.20 16.85 11.78
N SER A 354 14.46 16.59 12.11
CA SER A 354 15.59 17.01 11.27
C SER A 354 15.56 16.34 9.91
N PHE A 355 15.34 15.03 9.87
CA PHE A 355 15.20 14.27 8.61
C PHE A 355 14.06 14.84 7.75
N ARG A 356 12.91 15.13 8.36
CA ARG A 356 11.76 15.74 7.69
C ARG A 356 12.11 17.12 7.13
N GLY A 357 12.79 17.98 7.90
CA GLY A 357 13.26 19.29 7.45
C GLY A 357 14.15 19.17 6.22
N ASP A 358 15.21 18.34 6.28
CA ASP A 358 16.14 18.08 5.19
C ASP A 358 15.44 17.51 3.95
N PHE A 359 14.45 16.63 4.14
CA PHE A 359 13.67 16.05 3.05
C PHE A 359 12.90 17.12 2.26
N TYR A 360 12.24 18.05 2.94
CA TYR A 360 11.48 19.13 2.30
C TYR A 360 12.41 20.19 1.69
N GLU A 361 13.48 20.57 2.37
CA GLU A 361 14.47 21.52 1.88
C GLU A 361 15.10 21.08 0.56
N ARG A 362 15.56 19.82 0.46
CA ARG A 362 16.13 19.24 -0.76
C ARG A 362 15.17 19.27 -1.94
N ARG A 363 13.88 19.18 -1.68
CA ARG A 363 12.82 19.19 -2.69
C ARG A 363 12.33 20.60 -3.02
N GLY A 364 12.84 21.62 -2.35
CA GLY A 364 12.41 23.02 -2.50
C GLY A 364 10.94 23.24 -2.11
N LEU A 365 10.42 22.44 -1.18
CA LEU A 365 9.05 22.48 -0.72
C LEU A 365 8.99 22.97 0.75
N PRO A 366 7.95 23.74 1.13
CA PRO A 366 7.72 24.02 2.54
C PRO A 366 7.25 22.74 3.25
N ALA A 367 7.80 22.48 4.43
CA ALA A 367 7.28 21.41 5.28
C ALA A 367 5.88 21.80 5.79
N PRO A 368 4.88 20.92 5.69
CA PRO A 368 3.55 21.18 6.26
C PRO A 368 3.63 21.43 7.78
N LEU A 369 2.72 22.24 8.33
CA LEU A 369 2.64 22.54 9.76
C LEU A 369 2.26 21.32 10.59
#